data_50a508fdd92edf43e18037a0c8427540
#
_entry.id   50a508fdd92edf43e18037a0c8427540
#
_cell.length_a   1.000
_cell.length_b   1.000
_cell.length_c   1.000
_cell.angle_alpha   90.00
_cell.angle_beta   90.00
_cell.angle_gamma   90.00
#
_symmetry.space_group_name_H-M   'P 1'
#
loop_
_entity.id
_entity.type
_entity.pdbx_description
1 polymer ?
#
loop_
_entity_poly.entity_id
_entity_poly.type
_entity_poly.pdbx_seq_one_letter_code
_entity_poly.pdbx_strand_id
1 'polypeptide(L)'
;MKIETINILKRTDQLSETEKNNIYLLKASHWSYEIKSQIEWFKKNIISSDLHNMLIIDNNLVGYTALRKKKCRLKLKKLISNEKILIFDTYIIKDEFRKKGFGTKLIKSNNKVIRDTNLMSFLLCDENMINFYKKNGWKFLKSDQFQLINHKYNSNGMIFNFEKDNT
;
A
#
# COMPACT_ATOMS: atom_id res chain seq x y z
N MET A 1 -16.61 -15.69 -21.86
CA MET A 1 -15.64 -14.60 -22.13
C MET A 1 -14.57 -14.63 -21.04
N LYS A 2 -13.30 -14.71 -21.40
CA LYS A 2 -12.20 -14.71 -20.42
C LYS A 2 -11.96 -13.25 -20.00
N ILE A 3 -12.20 -12.92 -18.75
CA ILE A 3 -11.94 -11.58 -18.22
C ILE A 3 -10.42 -11.35 -18.25
N GLU A 4 -9.98 -10.40 -19.04
CA GLU A 4 -8.58 -10.02 -19.06
C GLU A 4 -8.24 -9.21 -17.81
N THR A 5 -7.27 -9.70 -17.05
CA THR A 5 -6.85 -9.08 -15.78
C THR A 5 -5.36 -8.82 -15.81
N ILE A 6 -4.98 -7.55 -15.75
CA ILE A 6 -3.58 -7.11 -15.83
C ILE A 6 -3.21 -6.35 -14.55
N ASN A 7 -2.02 -6.67 -13.97
CA ASN A 7 -1.39 -5.83 -12.96
C ASN A 7 -0.32 -4.97 -13.63
N ILE A 8 -0.40 -3.67 -13.43
CA ILE A 8 0.57 -2.70 -13.95
C ILE A 8 1.29 -2.06 -12.77
N LEU A 9 2.62 -2.15 -12.76
CA LEU A 9 3.48 -1.47 -11.79
C LEU A 9 4.19 -0.31 -12.48
N LYS A 10 4.06 0.90 -11.94
CA LYS A 10 4.74 2.09 -12.41
C LYS A 10 5.28 2.93 -11.25
N ARG A 11 6.35 3.68 -11.50
CA ARG A 11 6.75 4.78 -10.63
C ARG A 11 5.86 5.99 -10.92
N THR A 12 5.80 6.93 -9.98
CA THR A 12 5.02 8.16 -10.13
C THR A 12 5.38 8.93 -11.41
N ASP A 13 6.68 9.03 -11.72
CA ASP A 13 7.17 9.74 -12.90
C ASP A 13 6.86 9.04 -14.24
N GLN A 14 6.37 7.81 -14.20
CA GLN A 14 5.94 7.01 -15.35
C GLN A 14 4.41 7.01 -15.54
N LEU A 15 3.66 7.58 -14.60
CA LEU A 15 2.20 7.65 -14.71
C LEU A 15 1.79 8.72 -15.73
N SER A 16 0.92 8.34 -16.66
CA SER A 16 0.23 9.30 -17.51
C SER A 16 -0.80 10.12 -16.72
N GLU A 17 -1.21 11.27 -17.25
CA GLU A 17 -2.27 12.07 -16.63
C GLU A 17 -3.61 11.31 -16.56
N THR A 18 -3.90 10.48 -17.56
CA THR A 18 -5.09 9.61 -17.54
C THR A 18 -5.03 8.60 -16.40
N GLU A 19 -3.89 7.96 -16.17
CA GLU A 19 -3.71 7.02 -15.05
C GLU A 19 -3.83 7.71 -13.69
N LYS A 20 -3.23 8.89 -13.54
CA LYS A 20 -3.39 9.70 -12.32
C LYS A 20 -4.86 10.05 -12.07
N ASN A 21 -5.58 10.51 -13.08
CA ASN A 21 -7.00 10.83 -12.97
C ASN A 21 -7.83 9.62 -12.58
N ASN A 22 -7.58 8.44 -13.16
CA ASN A 22 -8.26 7.20 -12.78
C ASN A 22 -7.98 6.82 -11.32
N ILE A 23 -6.75 7.02 -10.83
CA ILE A 23 -6.39 6.81 -9.43
C ILE A 23 -7.17 7.77 -8.51
N TYR A 24 -7.25 9.07 -8.87
CA TYR A 24 -8.00 10.05 -8.07
C TYR A 24 -9.49 9.71 -8.00
N LEU A 25 -10.09 9.33 -9.12
CA LEU A 25 -11.49 8.91 -9.18
C LEU A 25 -11.74 7.67 -8.33
N LEU A 26 -10.88 6.66 -8.43
CA LEU A 26 -10.99 5.45 -7.62
C LEU A 26 -10.85 5.74 -6.12
N LYS A 27 -9.92 6.60 -5.73
CA LYS A 27 -9.75 7.00 -4.34
C LYS A 27 -10.95 7.81 -3.82
N ALA A 28 -11.44 8.76 -4.61
CA ALA A 28 -12.60 9.57 -4.25
C ALA A 28 -13.89 8.74 -4.09
N SER A 29 -14.09 7.73 -4.94
CA SER A 29 -15.23 6.81 -4.82
C SER A 29 -15.19 5.94 -3.57
N HIS A 30 -14.00 5.60 -3.09
CA HIS A 30 -13.82 4.74 -1.91
C HIS A 30 -13.96 5.50 -0.59
N TRP A 31 -13.39 6.70 -0.47
CA TRP A 31 -13.36 7.46 0.78
C TRP A 31 -14.32 8.65 0.83
N SER A 32 -15.17 8.83 -0.13
CA SER A 32 -16.14 9.95 -0.19
C SER A 32 -15.50 11.35 -0.06
N TYR A 33 -14.25 11.49 -0.47
CA TYR A 33 -13.56 12.76 -0.56
C TYR A 33 -13.70 13.36 -1.95
N GLU A 34 -13.70 14.68 -2.03
CA GLU A 34 -13.67 15.37 -3.34
C GLU A 34 -12.40 15.02 -4.11
N ILE A 35 -12.51 14.91 -5.42
CA ILE A 35 -11.37 14.63 -6.31
C ILE A 35 -10.26 15.65 -6.12
N LYS A 36 -10.61 16.94 -5.93
CA LYS A 36 -9.64 18.01 -5.65
C LYS A 36 -8.76 17.70 -4.44
N SER A 37 -9.36 17.23 -3.35
CA SER A 37 -8.63 16.81 -2.14
C SER A 37 -7.70 15.64 -2.41
N GLN A 38 -8.08 14.68 -3.26
CA GLN A 38 -7.21 13.57 -3.66
C GLN A 38 -6.02 14.03 -4.49
N ILE A 39 -6.22 14.99 -5.40
CA ILE A 39 -5.16 15.60 -6.20
C ILE A 39 -4.15 16.34 -5.31
N GLU A 40 -4.66 17.18 -4.39
CA GLU A 40 -3.83 17.95 -3.45
C GLU A 40 -3.02 17.02 -2.53
N TRP A 41 -3.68 15.99 -1.99
CA TRP A 41 -3.00 14.98 -1.17
C TRP A 41 -1.89 14.27 -1.95
N PHE A 42 -2.16 13.86 -3.19
CA PHE A 42 -1.20 13.18 -4.05
C PHE A 42 0.02 14.07 -4.32
N LYS A 43 -0.19 15.31 -4.74
CA LYS A 43 0.89 16.29 -4.98
C LYS A 43 1.75 16.54 -3.75
N LYS A 44 1.14 16.55 -2.57
CA LYS A 44 1.83 16.81 -1.29
C LYS A 44 2.61 15.60 -0.78
N ASN A 45 2.12 14.39 -1.00
CA ASN A 45 2.57 13.20 -0.27
C ASN A 45 3.28 12.16 -1.13
N ILE A 46 3.11 12.18 -2.45
CA ILE A 46 3.70 11.22 -3.38
C ILE A 46 4.93 11.84 -4.03
N ILE A 47 6.02 11.09 -4.06
CA ILE A 47 7.27 11.50 -4.73
C ILE A 47 7.49 10.72 -6.03
N SER A 48 8.37 11.20 -6.90
CA SER A 48 8.62 10.62 -8.24
C SER A 48 8.96 9.13 -8.23
N SER A 49 9.63 8.65 -7.18
CA SER A 49 10.09 7.26 -7.06
C SER A 49 9.11 6.33 -6.33
N ASP A 50 7.97 6.82 -5.86
CA ASP A 50 6.95 5.97 -5.24
C ASP A 50 6.35 5.02 -6.28
N LEU A 51 5.91 3.86 -5.85
CA LEU A 51 5.44 2.79 -6.72
C LEU A 51 3.91 2.68 -6.67
N HIS A 52 3.30 2.55 -7.83
CA HIS A 52 1.87 2.42 -8.02
C HIS A 52 1.55 1.07 -8.65
N ASN A 53 0.79 0.24 -7.97
CA ASN A 53 0.32 -1.04 -8.46
C ASN A 53 -1.16 -0.94 -8.81
N MET A 54 -1.48 -1.08 -10.08
CA MET A 54 -2.80 -0.91 -10.66
C MET A 54 -3.34 -2.23 -11.16
N LEU A 55 -4.51 -2.64 -10.71
CA LEU A 55 -5.24 -3.79 -11.22
C LEU A 55 -6.26 -3.31 -12.26
N ILE A 56 -6.06 -3.74 -13.49
CA ILE A 56 -6.88 -3.39 -14.64
C ILE A 56 -7.72 -4.61 -15.04
N ILE A 57 -9.01 -4.41 -15.27
CA ILE A 57 -9.92 -5.42 -15.81
C ILE A 57 -10.69 -4.75 -16.96
N ASP A 58 -10.63 -5.36 -18.15
CA ASP A 58 -11.29 -4.84 -19.36
C ASP A 58 -11.05 -3.33 -19.55
N ASN A 59 -9.79 -2.92 -19.51
CA ASN A 59 -9.31 -1.53 -19.59
C ASN A 59 -9.77 -0.57 -18.46
N ASN A 60 -10.40 -1.07 -17.42
CA ASN A 60 -10.83 -0.26 -16.28
C ASN A 60 -9.94 -0.48 -15.05
N LEU A 61 -9.54 0.61 -14.40
CA LEU A 61 -8.85 0.54 -13.11
C LEU A 61 -9.85 0.09 -12.03
N VAL A 62 -9.65 -1.11 -11.50
CA VAL A 62 -10.54 -1.71 -10.50
C VAL A 62 -9.89 -1.92 -9.13
N GLY A 63 -8.57 -1.89 -9.08
CA GLY A 63 -7.82 -2.00 -7.84
C GLY A 63 -6.54 -1.18 -7.86
N TYR A 64 -6.14 -0.67 -6.70
CA TYR A 64 -4.98 0.21 -6.60
C TYR A 64 -4.31 0.10 -5.23
N THR A 65 -2.97 0.14 -5.25
CA THR A 65 -2.14 0.34 -4.07
C THR A 65 -0.97 1.26 -4.40
N ALA A 66 -0.48 1.96 -3.39
CA ALA A 66 0.75 2.73 -3.47
C ALA A 66 1.77 2.21 -2.44
N LEU A 67 3.04 2.13 -2.84
CA LEU A 67 4.17 1.86 -1.97
C LEU A 67 5.06 3.10 -1.92
N ARG A 68 5.00 3.82 -0.80
CA ARG A 68 5.69 5.09 -0.61
C ARG A 68 6.99 4.90 0.14
N LYS A 69 8.09 5.41 -0.41
CA LYS A 69 9.40 5.37 0.26
C LYS A 69 9.45 6.39 1.41
N LYS A 70 9.66 5.90 2.61
CA LYS A 70 9.76 6.72 3.83
C LYS A 70 10.91 6.26 4.71
N LYS A 71 11.35 7.15 5.60
CA LYS A 71 12.21 6.81 6.73
C LYS A 71 11.32 6.56 7.95
N CYS A 72 11.58 5.50 8.68
CA CYS A 72 10.90 5.20 9.93
C CYS A 72 11.91 4.95 11.04
N ARG A 73 11.43 5.06 12.27
CA ARG A 73 12.10 4.63 13.47
C ARG A 73 11.41 3.37 13.96
N LEU A 74 12.09 2.24 13.85
CA LEU A 74 11.63 0.98 14.40
C LEU A 74 12.18 0.84 15.82
N LYS A 75 11.25 0.63 16.75
CA LYS A 75 11.57 0.27 18.12
C LYS A 75 11.18 -1.19 18.33
N LEU A 76 12.10 -2.09 18.00
CA LEU A 76 11.90 -3.52 18.24
C LEU A 76 12.70 -3.92 19.48
N LYS A 77 12.00 -4.21 20.58
CA LYS A 77 12.58 -4.52 21.89
C LYS A 77 13.50 -3.38 22.39
N LYS A 78 14.82 -3.56 22.36
CA LYS A 78 15.80 -2.56 22.79
C LYS A 78 16.52 -1.85 21.65
N LEU A 79 16.28 -2.25 20.41
CA LEU A 79 16.92 -1.68 19.22
C LEU A 79 16.06 -0.56 18.64
N ILE A 80 16.67 0.59 18.42
CA ILE A 80 16.11 1.70 17.66
C ILE A 80 16.93 1.81 16.39
N SER A 81 16.32 1.56 15.25
CA SER A 81 16.96 1.75 13.95
C SER A 81 16.19 2.76 13.11
N ASN A 82 16.94 3.56 12.34
CA ASN A 82 16.36 4.44 11.32
C ASN A 82 16.44 3.73 9.98
N GLU A 83 15.33 3.21 9.52
CA GLU A 83 15.27 2.40 8.31
C GLU A 83 14.54 3.12 7.17
N LYS A 84 14.97 2.83 5.94
CA LYS A 84 14.16 3.12 4.76
C LYS A 84 13.15 2.00 4.61
N ILE A 85 11.88 2.37 4.50
CA ILE A 85 10.78 1.42 4.36
C ILE A 85 9.85 1.82 3.23
N LEU A 86 9.02 0.87 2.82
CA LEU A 86 7.87 1.11 1.96
C LEU A 86 6.62 1.21 2.83
N ILE A 87 6.01 2.39 2.91
CA ILE A 87 4.66 2.51 3.44
C ILE A 87 3.71 1.96 2.39
N PHE A 88 3.00 0.89 2.74
CA PHE A 88 1.89 0.39 1.96
C PHE A 88 0.69 1.29 2.22
N ASP A 89 0.52 2.25 1.33
CA ASP A 89 -0.52 3.25 1.41
C ASP A 89 -1.60 2.94 0.38
N THR A 90 -2.85 3.12 0.76
CA THR A 90 -3.97 2.89 -0.13
C THR A 90 -4.10 1.43 -0.59
N TYR A 91 -5.15 0.75 -0.17
CA TYR A 91 -5.52 -0.55 -0.69
C TYR A 91 -6.99 -0.52 -1.05
N ILE A 92 -7.28 -0.43 -2.33
CA ILE A 92 -8.65 -0.30 -2.83
C ILE A 92 -8.93 -1.39 -3.86
N ILE A 93 -10.09 -2.01 -3.74
CA ILE A 93 -10.78 -2.73 -4.81
C ILE A 93 -12.17 -2.12 -4.93
N LYS A 94 -12.58 -1.78 -6.15
CA LYS A 94 -13.96 -1.31 -6.43
C LYS A 94 -14.98 -2.30 -5.88
N ASP A 95 -16.08 -1.79 -5.34
CA ASP A 95 -17.06 -2.58 -4.61
C ASP A 95 -17.63 -3.74 -5.43
N GLU A 96 -17.95 -3.52 -6.70
CA GLU A 96 -18.45 -4.54 -7.62
C GLU A 96 -17.45 -5.67 -7.93
N PHE A 97 -16.16 -5.46 -7.60
CA PHE A 97 -15.09 -6.45 -7.79
C PHE A 97 -14.62 -7.11 -6.48
N ARG A 98 -15.21 -6.74 -5.34
CA ARG A 98 -14.88 -7.35 -4.04
C ARG A 98 -15.41 -8.77 -3.94
N LYS A 99 -14.82 -9.55 -3.01
CA LYS A 99 -15.17 -10.96 -2.74
C LYS A 99 -15.02 -11.92 -3.94
N LYS A 100 -14.31 -11.48 -4.99
CA LYS A 100 -14.03 -12.25 -6.22
C LYS A 100 -12.54 -12.64 -6.37
N GLY A 101 -11.76 -12.54 -5.29
CA GLY A 101 -10.34 -12.88 -5.29
C GLY A 101 -9.38 -11.78 -5.79
N PHE A 102 -9.88 -10.67 -6.35
CA PHE A 102 -9.05 -9.60 -6.89
C PHE A 102 -8.20 -8.89 -5.84
N GLY A 103 -8.71 -8.75 -4.61
CA GLY A 103 -7.92 -8.24 -3.51
C GLY A 103 -6.71 -9.11 -3.20
N THR A 104 -6.91 -10.42 -3.13
CA THR A 104 -5.80 -11.38 -2.93
C THR A 104 -4.79 -11.32 -4.09
N LYS A 105 -5.24 -11.13 -5.32
CA LYS A 105 -4.36 -10.96 -6.49
C LYS A 105 -3.52 -9.70 -6.36
N LEU A 106 -4.13 -8.57 -5.97
CA LEU A 106 -3.45 -7.29 -5.80
C LEU A 106 -2.42 -7.33 -4.66
N ILE A 107 -2.76 -7.88 -3.49
CA ILE A 107 -1.83 -7.98 -2.36
C ILE A 107 -0.64 -8.91 -2.67
N LYS A 108 -0.85 -10.02 -3.37
CA LYS A 108 0.22 -10.91 -3.80
C LYS A 108 1.18 -10.23 -4.77
N SER A 109 0.66 -9.46 -5.73
CA SER A 109 1.48 -8.65 -6.63
C SER A 109 2.30 -7.62 -5.85
N ASN A 110 1.69 -6.93 -4.89
CA ASN A 110 2.38 -5.98 -4.04
C ASN A 110 3.47 -6.62 -3.18
N ASN A 111 3.19 -7.78 -2.59
CA ASN A 111 4.15 -8.52 -1.79
C ASN A 111 5.38 -8.93 -2.62
N LYS A 112 5.17 -9.30 -3.89
CA LYS A 112 6.29 -9.57 -4.82
C LYS A 112 7.13 -8.31 -5.03
N VAL A 113 6.51 -7.19 -5.33
CA VAL A 113 7.20 -5.90 -5.51
C VAL A 113 8.01 -5.52 -4.28
N ILE A 114 7.44 -5.67 -3.07
CA ILE A 114 8.14 -5.37 -1.82
C ILE A 114 9.39 -6.26 -1.67
N ARG A 115 9.27 -7.57 -1.92
CA ARG A 115 10.43 -8.49 -1.89
C ARG A 115 11.50 -8.09 -2.91
N ASP A 116 11.09 -7.74 -4.12
CA ASP A 116 12.02 -7.35 -5.19
C ASP A 116 12.81 -6.06 -4.86
N THR A 117 12.27 -5.19 -4.01
CA THR A 117 12.98 -3.98 -3.52
C THR A 117 13.95 -4.28 -2.38
N ASN A 118 13.88 -5.46 -1.79
CA ASN A 118 14.61 -5.83 -0.56
C ASN A 118 14.39 -4.86 0.62
N LEU A 119 13.26 -4.14 0.62
CA LEU A 119 12.88 -3.24 1.70
C LEU A 119 11.77 -3.88 2.54
N MET A 120 11.74 -3.52 3.80
CA MET A 120 10.63 -3.79 4.69
C MET A 120 9.44 -2.89 4.30
N SER A 121 8.22 -3.41 4.45
CA SER A 121 7.02 -2.62 4.25
C SER A 121 6.14 -2.60 5.50
N PHE A 122 5.47 -1.49 5.70
CA PHE A 122 4.59 -1.25 6.83
C PHE A 122 3.25 -0.65 6.37
N LEU A 123 2.16 -1.04 7.02
CA LEU A 123 0.84 -0.44 6.83
C LEU A 123 0.10 -0.27 8.17
N LEU A 124 -0.87 0.63 8.17
CA LEU A 124 -1.90 0.72 9.20
C LEU A 124 -3.21 0.15 8.64
N CYS A 125 -3.94 -0.59 9.45
CA CYS A 125 -5.23 -1.14 9.03
C CYS A 125 -6.22 -1.21 10.19
N ASP A 126 -7.51 -1.29 9.83
CA ASP A 126 -8.58 -1.58 10.76
C ASP A 126 -8.49 -3.02 11.27
N GLU A 127 -9.05 -3.28 12.45
CA GLU A 127 -9.01 -4.61 13.09
C GLU A 127 -9.59 -5.72 12.21
N ASN A 128 -10.63 -5.43 11.46
CA ASN A 128 -11.29 -6.39 10.55
C ASN A 128 -10.39 -6.83 9.38
N MET A 129 -9.33 -6.06 9.05
CA MET A 129 -8.39 -6.37 7.98
C MET A 129 -7.15 -7.16 8.45
N ILE A 130 -6.89 -7.25 9.74
CA ILE A 130 -5.71 -7.91 10.31
C ILE A 130 -5.59 -9.36 9.82
N ASN A 131 -6.69 -10.11 9.86
CA ASN A 131 -6.69 -11.51 9.41
C ASN A 131 -6.42 -11.67 7.92
N PHE A 132 -6.89 -10.73 7.10
CA PHE A 132 -6.59 -10.71 5.67
C PHE A 132 -5.09 -10.54 5.42
N TYR A 133 -4.46 -9.56 6.08
CA TYR A 133 -3.03 -9.33 5.94
C TYR A 133 -2.20 -10.48 6.50
N LYS A 134 -2.56 -11.04 7.66
CA LYS A 134 -1.89 -12.23 8.22
C LYS A 134 -1.90 -13.41 7.25
N LYS A 135 -3.03 -13.72 6.61
CA LYS A 135 -3.15 -14.77 5.60
C LYS A 135 -2.27 -14.52 4.35
N ASN A 136 -1.88 -13.29 4.12
CA ASN A 136 -1.00 -12.90 3.03
C ASN A 136 0.46 -12.66 3.47
N GLY A 137 0.85 -13.18 4.65
CA GLY A 137 2.23 -13.20 5.11
C GLY A 137 2.70 -11.96 5.87
N TRP A 138 1.79 -11.03 6.19
CA TRP A 138 2.09 -9.88 7.02
C TRP A 138 2.06 -10.23 8.50
N LYS A 139 2.92 -9.62 9.28
CA LYS A 139 3.01 -9.81 10.73
C LYS A 139 2.41 -8.59 11.43
N PHE A 140 1.68 -8.84 12.52
CA PHE A 140 1.08 -7.80 13.33
C PHE A 140 2.14 -7.09 14.19
N LEU A 141 2.05 -5.75 14.27
CA LEU A 141 2.81 -4.91 15.18
C LEU A 141 1.87 -4.13 16.08
N LYS A 142 2.17 -4.11 17.38
CA LYS A 142 1.50 -3.23 18.33
C LYS A 142 1.97 -1.78 18.13
N SER A 143 1.12 -0.82 18.49
CA SER A 143 1.39 0.61 18.31
C SER A 143 2.64 1.13 19.03
N ASP A 144 3.06 0.48 20.13
CA ASP A 144 4.27 0.81 20.88
C ASP A 144 5.57 0.26 20.27
N GLN A 145 5.48 -0.63 19.30
CA GLN A 145 6.63 -1.27 18.65
C GLN A 145 7.14 -0.52 17.42
N PHE A 146 6.43 0.51 17.00
CA PHE A 146 6.69 1.18 15.74
C PHE A 146 6.40 2.69 15.82
N GLN A 147 7.25 3.48 15.21
CA GLN A 147 7.06 4.93 15.09
C GLN A 147 7.55 5.41 13.71
N LEU A 148 6.67 6.01 12.94
CA LEU A 148 7.10 6.81 11.78
C LEU A 148 7.69 8.14 12.25
N ILE A 149 8.76 8.58 11.59
CA ILE A 149 9.33 9.89 11.85
C ILE A 149 8.28 10.95 11.48
N ASN A 150 8.00 11.83 12.43
CA ASN A 150 7.02 12.93 12.32
C ASN A 150 5.54 12.51 12.29
N HIS A 151 5.19 11.28 12.65
CA HIS A 151 3.79 10.87 12.79
C HIS A 151 3.55 10.13 14.09
N LYS A 152 2.49 10.53 14.81
CA LYS A 152 1.95 9.75 15.92
C LYS A 152 0.79 8.89 15.42
N TYR A 153 0.83 7.60 15.72
CA TYR A 153 -0.26 6.66 15.43
C TYR A 153 -0.78 6.05 16.71
N ASN A 154 -2.10 5.94 16.79
CA ASN A 154 -2.77 5.21 17.86
C ASN A 154 -3.41 3.90 17.33
N SER A 155 -3.03 3.45 16.16
CA SER A 155 -3.58 2.28 15.50
C SER A 155 -2.55 1.16 15.36
N ASN A 156 -3.04 -0.06 15.23
CA ASN A 156 -2.22 -1.23 15.01
C ASN A 156 -1.65 -1.26 13.59
N GLY A 157 -0.43 -1.76 13.45
CA GLY A 157 0.26 -1.87 12.18
C GLY A 157 0.49 -3.30 11.75
N MET A 158 0.79 -3.46 10.48
CA MET A 158 1.26 -4.72 9.90
C MET A 158 2.60 -4.49 9.23
N ILE A 159 3.50 -5.47 9.31
CA ILE A 159 4.84 -5.43 8.72
C ILE A 159 5.05 -6.63 7.80
N PHE A 160 5.74 -6.41 6.70
CA PHE A 160 6.08 -7.43 5.72
C PHE A 160 7.54 -7.33 5.28
N ASN A 161 8.13 -8.44 4.88
CA ASN A 161 9.54 -8.55 4.46
C ASN A 161 10.51 -8.06 5.54
N PHE A 162 10.18 -8.36 6.78
CA PHE A 162 11.00 -8.11 7.93
C PHE A 162 11.65 -9.42 8.37
N GLU A 163 12.92 -9.61 8.02
CA GLU A 163 13.73 -10.70 8.59
C GLU A 163 14.23 -10.25 9.96
N LYS A 164 13.87 -11.02 10.98
CA LYS A 164 14.60 -10.94 12.23
C LYS A 164 15.97 -11.55 11.95
N ASP A 165 17.02 -10.76 12.01
CA ASP A 165 18.34 -11.33 12.23
C ASP A 165 18.23 -12.25 13.45
N ASN A 166 18.51 -13.53 13.22
CA ASN A 166 18.61 -14.53 14.27
C ASN A 166 19.83 -14.17 15.15
N THR A 167 19.57 -13.47 16.24
CA THR A 167 20.51 -13.37 17.37
C THR A 167 19.75 -13.59 18.66
#